data_fc299b153c57297703e6a8cf8de12b66
#
_entry.id   fc299b153c57297703e6a8cf8de12b66
#
_cell.length_a   1.000
_cell.length_b   1.000
_cell.length_c   1.000
_cell.angle_alpha   90.00
_cell.angle_beta   90.00
_cell.angle_gamma   90.00
#
_symmetry.space_group_name_H-M   'P 1'
#
loop_
_entity.id
_entity.type
_entity.pdbx_description
1 polymer ?
#
loop_
_entity_poly.entity_id
_entity_poly.type
_entity_poly.pdbx_seq_one_letter_code
_entity_poly.pdbx_strand_id
1 'polypeptide(L)'
;MEEQIENIVEGLFICAKDLKQFSIKIAERHRQWEEEERQREEAASQKALELARRKNLEEQAQCWMQSINLCAFIDACEKQMTNARGQLQTDSVETKWLDWARKHARRLNPLANGFIEKIN
;
A
#
# COMPACT_ATOMS: atom_id res chain seq x y z
N MET A 1 32.25 30.17 -61.40
CA MET A 1 31.12 30.62 -60.59
C MET A 1 30.03 29.59 -60.51
N GLU A 2 29.59 28.94 -61.56
CA GLU A 2 28.55 27.91 -61.54
C GLU A 2 28.96 26.68 -60.75
N GLU A 3 30.19 26.21 -60.79
CA GLU A 3 30.71 25.08 -60.03
C GLU A 3 30.67 25.32 -58.51
N GLN A 4 30.90 26.54 -58.03
CA GLN A 4 30.87 26.89 -56.61
C GLN A 4 29.43 26.89 -56.07
N ILE A 5 28.47 27.32 -56.89
CA ILE A 5 27.04 27.32 -56.54
C ILE A 5 26.52 25.90 -56.40
N GLU A 6 26.87 25.00 -57.31
CA GLU A 6 26.49 23.57 -57.26
C GLU A 6 27.04 22.88 -56.02
N ASN A 7 28.31 23.14 -55.63
CA ASN A 7 28.94 22.58 -54.45
C ASN A 7 28.28 23.07 -53.16
N ILE A 8 27.85 24.34 -53.10
CA ILE A 8 27.13 24.90 -51.97
C ILE A 8 25.75 24.24 -51.83
N VAL A 9 25.03 24.03 -52.91
CA VAL A 9 23.70 23.37 -52.89
C VAL A 9 23.83 21.91 -52.45
N GLU A 10 24.80 21.17 -52.90
CA GLU A 10 25.10 19.79 -52.48
C GLU A 10 25.41 19.72 -50.98
N GLY A 11 26.27 20.65 -50.49
CA GLY A 11 26.62 20.75 -49.10
C GLY A 11 25.40 21.03 -48.19
N LEU A 12 24.52 21.94 -48.61
CA LEU A 12 23.27 22.23 -47.91
C LEU A 12 22.31 21.04 -47.90
N PHE A 13 22.24 20.29 -48.97
CA PHE A 13 21.39 19.11 -49.08
C PHE A 13 21.86 18.00 -48.11
N ILE A 14 23.16 17.75 -48.04
CA ILE A 14 23.76 16.77 -47.12
C ILE A 14 23.46 17.17 -45.65
N CYS A 15 23.64 18.43 -45.27
CA CYS A 15 23.39 18.94 -43.93
C CYS A 15 21.91 18.78 -43.54
N ALA A 16 20.98 19.04 -44.45
CA ALA A 16 19.55 18.88 -44.21
C ALA A 16 19.20 17.38 -43.93
N LYS A 17 19.82 16.47 -44.66
CA LYS A 17 19.66 15.04 -44.48
C LYS A 17 20.19 14.56 -43.13
N ASP A 18 21.34 15.03 -42.70
CA ASP A 18 21.96 14.74 -41.42
C ASP A 18 21.14 15.29 -40.27
N LEU A 19 20.57 16.48 -40.38
CA LEU A 19 19.69 17.09 -39.38
C LEU A 19 18.39 16.29 -39.23
N LYS A 20 17.85 15.77 -40.30
CA LYS A 20 16.66 14.95 -40.29
C LYS A 20 16.93 13.61 -39.57
N GLN A 21 18.03 12.95 -39.87
CA GLN A 21 18.44 11.72 -39.18
C GLN A 21 18.72 11.95 -37.71
N PHE A 22 19.34 13.06 -37.35
CA PHE A 22 19.60 13.46 -35.96
C PHE A 22 18.28 13.69 -35.21
N SER A 23 17.30 14.36 -35.81
CA SER A 23 15.95 14.57 -35.26
C SER A 23 15.24 13.25 -34.97
N ILE A 24 15.32 12.29 -35.89
CA ILE A 24 14.71 10.96 -35.72
C ILE A 24 15.35 10.23 -34.55
N LYS A 25 16.69 10.28 -34.42
CA LYS A 25 17.41 9.65 -33.30
C LYS A 25 17.01 10.24 -31.94
N ILE A 26 16.86 11.56 -31.86
CA ILE A 26 16.41 12.26 -30.65
C ILE A 26 14.99 11.81 -30.29
N ALA A 27 14.09 11.74 -31.27
CA ALA A 27 12.72 11.30 -31.05
C ALA A 27 12.65 9.85 -30.56
N GLU A 28 13.47 8.95 -31.11
CA GLU A 28 13.59 7.57 -30.66
C GLU A 28 14.10 7.45 -29.23
N ARG A 29 15.15 8.21 -28.88
CA ARG A 29 15.68 8.25 -27.51
C ARG A 29 14.66 8.78 -26.53
N HIS A 30 13.90 9.80 -26.92
CA HIS A 30 12.85 10.36 -26.08
C HIS A 30 11.75 9.33 -25.82
N ARG A 31 11.32 8.57 -26.83
CA ARG A 31 10.35 7.49 -26.69
C ARG A 31 10.85 6.38 -25.77
N GLN A 32 12.11 5.96 -25.93
CA GLN A 32 12.74 4.96 -25.09
C GLN A 32 12.81 5.43 -23.63
N TRP A 33 13.19 6.68 -23.43
CA TRP A 33 13.26 7.27 -22.10
C TRP A 33 11.87 7.32 -21.43
N GLU A 34 10.85 7.74 -22.16
CA GLU A 34 9.47 7.75 -21.67
C GLU A 34 8.97 6.36 -21.30
N GLU A 35 9.29 5.37 -22.13
CA GLU A 35 8.92 3.97 -21.86
C GLU A 35 9.63 3.43 -20.63
N GLU A 36 10.91 3.69 -20.48
CA GLU A 36 11.69 3.28 -19.30
C GLU A 36 11.17 3.96 -18.05
N GLU A 37 10.84 5.25 -18.12
CA GLU A 37 10.28 6.01 -17.01
C GLU A 37 8.93 5.46 -16.60
N ARG A 38 8.07 5.13 -17.55
CA ARG A 38 6.77 4.52 -17.30
C ARG A 38 6.93 3.16 -16.61
N GLN A 39 7.86 2.34 -17.06
CA GLN A 39 8.15 1.04 -16.44
C GLN A 39 8.65 1.20 -15.00
N ARG A 40 9.50 2.18 -14.74
CA ARG A 40 9.98 2.49 -13.39
C ARG A 40 8.84 2.93 -12.48
N GLU A 41 7.96 3.78 -12.98
CA GLU A 41 6.79 4.25 -12.23
C GLU A 41 5.84 3.11 -11.90
N GLU A 42 5.57 2.23 -12.87
CA GLU A 42 4.75 1.04 -12.65
C GLU A 42 5.37 0.11 -11.61
N ALA A 43 6.67 -0.16 -11.71
CA ALA A 43 7.39 -1.01 -10.76
C ALA A 43 7.38 -0.40 -9.36
N ALA A 44 7.58 0.91 -9.23
CA ALA A 44 7.52 1.62 -7.96
C ALA A 44 6.12 1.58 -7.37
N SER A 45 5.09 1.75 -8.20
CA SER A 45 3.70 1.67 -7.79
C SER A 45 3.34 0.27 -7.27
N GLN A 46 3.76 -0.78 -7.98
CA GLN A 46 3.54 -2.15 -7.55
C GLN A 46 4.26 -2.49 -6.24
N LYS A 47 5.50 -2.01 -6.07
CA LYS A 47 6.23 -2.16 -4.81
C LYS A 47 5.51 -1.47 -3.66
N ALA A 48 5.01 -0.26 -3.89
CA ALA A 48 4.26 0.49 -2.88
C ALA A 48 2.98 -0.24 -2.48
N LEU A 49 2.24 -0.81 -3.43
CA LEU A 49 1.06 -1.62 -3.17
C LEU A 49 1.40 -2.87 -2.38
N GLU A 50 2.47 -3.56 -2.74
CA GLU A 50 2.91 -4.77 -2.04
C GLU A 50 3.32 -4.46 -0.60
N LEU A 51 4.07 -3.37 -0.37
CA LEU A 51 4.44 -2.93 0.97
C LEU A 51 3.21 -2.56 1.80
N ALA A 52 2.23 -1.88 1.18
CA ALA A 52 0.98 -1.54 1.85
C ALA A 52 0.18 -2.78 2.24
N ARG A 53 0.13 -3.79 1.37
CA ARG A 53 -0.53 -5.06 1.66
C ARG A 53 0.14 -5.80 2.82
N ARG A 54 1.47 -5.85 2.83
CA ARG A 54 2.24 -6.48 3.92
C ARG A 54 2.01 -5.76 5.23
N LYS A 55 2.07 -4.45 5.21
CA LYS A 55 1.84 -3.62 6.39
C LYS A 55 0.44 -3.83 6.94
N ASN A 56 -0.57 -3.85 6.07
CA ASN A 56 -1.95 -4.09 6.45
C ASN A 56 -2.13 -5.47 7.08
N LEU A 57 -1.51 -6.50 6.49
CA LEU A 57 -1.52 -7.86 7.04
C LEU A 57 -0.90 -7.90 8.44
N GLU A 58 0.24 -7.26 8.62
CA GLU A 58 0.93 -7.21 9.91
C GLU A 58 0.09 -6.48 10.96
N GLU A 59 -0.50 -5.36 10.60
CA GLU A 59 -1.39 -4.59 11.48
C GLU A 59 -2.62 -5.42 11.90
N GLN A 60 -3.21 -6.13 10.96
CA GLN A 60 -4.35 -7.00 11.25
C GLN A 60 -3.98 -8.16 12.17
N ALA A 61 -2.83 -8.76 11.95
CA ALA A 61 -2.30 -9.83 12.80
C ALA A 61 -2.04 -9.32 14.23
N GLN A 62 -1.48 -8.11 14.37
CA GLN A 62 -1.27 -7.48 15.67
C GLN A 62 -2.58 -7.19 16.38
N CYS A 63 -3.56 -6.64 15.66
CA CYS A 63 -4.90 -6.38 16.22
C CYS A 63 -5.57 -7.67 16.69
N TRP A 64 -5.43 -8.74 15.93
CA TRP A 64 -5.94 -10.04 16.29
C TRP A 64 -5.28 -10.59 17.57
N MET A 65 -3.95 -10.50 17.66
CA MET A 65 -3.22 -10.90 18.86
C MET A 65 -3.63 -10.07 20.08
N GLN A 66 -3.77 -8.77 19.92
CA GLN A 66 -4.23 -7.89 20.99
C GLN A 66 -5.63 -8.26 21.44
N SER A 67 -6.51 -8.57 20.51
CA SER A 67 -7.87 -9.02 20.80
C SER A 67 -7.89 -10.29 21.65
N ILE A 68 -7.06 -11.28 21.28
CA ILE A 68 -6.92 -12.54 22.02
C ILE A 68 -6.38 -12.28 23.42
N ASN A 69 -5.32 -11.48 23.54
CA ASN A 69 -4.74 -11.13 24.81
C ASN A 69 -5.72 -10.41 25.73
N LEU A 70 -6.50 -9.47 25.18
CA LEU A 70 -7.53 -8.76 25.91
C LEU A 70 -8.65 -9.70 26.37
N CYS A 71 -9.10 -10.61 25.53
CA CYS A 71 -10.10 -11.59 25.88
C CYS A 71 -9.62 -12.51 27.03
N ALA A 72 -8.39 -12.98 26.95
CA ALA A 72 -7.79 -13.80 27.99
C ALA A 72 -7.68 -13.05 29.32
N PHE A 73 -7.25 -11.80 29.26
CA PHE A 73 -7.16 -10.93 30.44
C PHE A 73 -8.54 -10.66 31.05
N ILE A 74 -9.53 -10.36 30.23
CA ILE A 74 -10.91 -10.11 30.68
C ILE A 74 -11.49 -11.36 31.36
N ASP A 75 -11.28 -12.55 30.78
CA ASP A 75 -11.73 -13.80 31.36
C ASP A 75 -11.04 -14.06 32.72
N ALA A 76 -9.75 -13.75 32.84
CA ALA A 76 -9.02 -13.86 34.09
C ALA A 76 -9.58 -12.89 35.14
N CYS A 77 -9.89 -11.67 34.75
CA CYS A 77 -10.52 -10.65 35.61
C CYS A 77 -11.91 -11.13 36.10
N GLU A 78 -12.71 -11.68 35.19
CA GLU A 78 -14.02 -12.23 35.54
C GLU A 78 -13.92 -13.34 36.59
N LYS A 79 -13.00 -14.28 36.39
CA LYS A 79 -12.74 -15.35 37.35
C LYS A 79 -12.35 -14.80 38.72
N GLN A 80 -11.47 -13.81 38.73
CA GLN A 80 -10.98 -13.22 39.97
C GLN A 80 -12.09 -12.46 40.69
N MET A 81 -12.93 -11.72 39.98
CA MET A 81 -14.10 -11.02 40.53
C MET A 81 -15.12 -12.00 41.09
N THR A 82 -15.38 -13.10 40.36
CA THR A 82 -16.29 -14.16 40.81
C THR A 82 -15.77 -14.85 42.06
N ASN A 83 -14.48 -15.16 42.15
CA ASN A 83 -13.86 -15.78 43.29
C ASN A 83 -13.85 -14.88 44.52
N ALA A 84 -13.67 -13.56 44.32
CA ALA A 84 -13.59 -12.59 45.41
C ALA A 84 -14.97 -12.21 45.97
N ARG A 85 -16.01 -12.11 45.13
CA ARG A 85 -17.31 -11.56 45.49
C ARG A 85 -18.48 -12.54 45.31
N GLY A 86 -18.22 -13.75 44.81
CA GLY A 86 -19.23 -14.71 44.43
C GLY A 86 -19.84 -14.38 43.06
N GLN A 87 -21.08 -14.81 42.86
CA GLN A 87 -21.75 -14.63 41.57
C GLN A 87 -21.98 -13.14 41.27
N LEU A 88 -21.52 -12.67 40.11
CA LEU A 88 -21.68 -11.26 39.71
C LEU A 88 -23.13 -10.95 39.35
N GLN A 89 -23.63 -9.84 39.89
CA GLN A 89 -24.98 -9.35 39.59
C GLN A 89 -25.01 -8.65 38.24
N THR A 90 -26.13 -8.74 37.53
CA THR A 90 -26.28 -8.24 36.15
C THR A 90 -26.10 -6.73 36.04
N ASP A 91 -26.42 -5.96 37.08
CA ASP A 91 -26.33 -4.49 37.10
C ASP A 91 -25.16 -3.95 37.91
N SER A 92 -24.18 -4.81 38.25
CA SER A 92 -23.01 -4.38 39.01
C SER A 92 -22.04 -3.59 38.11
N VAL A 93 -21.19 -2.76 38.75
CA VAL A 93 -20.13 -1.99 38.05
C VAL A 93 -19.17 -2.94 37.35
N GLU A 94 -18.88 -4.06 37.97
CA GLU A 94 -17.97 -5.10 37.42
C GLU A 94 -18.53 -5.70 36.14
N THR A 95 -19.83 -6.03 36.11
CA THR A 95 -20.47 -6.56 34.89
C THR A 95 -20.48 -5.54 33.75
N LYS A 96 -20.76 -4.28 34.04
CA LYS A 96 -20.74 -3.21 33.07
C LYS A 96 -19.33 -3.01 32.50
N TRP A 97 -18.31 -3.07 33.34
CA TRP A 97 -16.92 -2.97 32.91
C TRP A 97 -16.53 -4.15 32.01
N LEU A 98 -16.92 -5.37 32.39
CA LEU A 98 -16.64 -6.57 31.59
C LEU A 98 -17.32 -6.47 30.21
N ASP A 99 -18.56 -6.03 30.14
CA ASP A 99 -19.27 -5.84 28.86
C ASP A 99 -18.55 -4.79 27.97
N TRP A 100 -18.16 -3.69 28.57
CA TRP A 100 -17.41 -2.64 27.86
C TRP A 100 -16.08 -3.17 27.33
N ALA A 101 -15.35 -3.88 28.18
CA ALA A 101 -14.04 -4.45 27.81
C ALA A 101 -14.16 -5.46 26.68
N ARG A 102 -15.17 -6.32 26.71
CA ARG A 102 -15.44 -7.31 25.67
C ARG A 102 -15.81 -6.66 24.34
N LYS A 103 -16.59 -5.59 24.37
CA LYS A 103 -16.93 -4.83 23.17
C LYS A 103 -15.68 -4.21 22.54
N HIS A 104 -14.78 -3.69 23.37
CA HIS A 104 -13.50 -3.13 22.89
C HIS A 104 -12.63 -4.21 22.24
N ALA A 105 -12.52 -5.38 22.88
CA ALA A 105 -11.77 -6.52 22.35
C ALA A 105 -12.34 -6.98 21.00
N ARG A 106 -13.66 -7.01 20.85
CA ARG A 106 -14.30 -7.35 19.56
C ARG A 106 -13.99 -6.36 18.46
N ARG A 107 -13.93 -5.07 18.79
CA ARG A 107 -13.58 -4.02 17.81
C ARG A 107 -12.16 -4.20 17.26
N LEU A 108 -11.25 -4.68 18.08
CA LEU A 108 -9.88 -4.93 17.68
C LEU A 108 -9.74 -6.21 16.84
N ASN A 109 -10.67 -7.14 16.96
CA ASN A 109 -10.61 -8.41 16.23
C ASN A 109 -11.01 -8.22 14.76
N PRO A 110 -10.06 -8.29 13.80
CA PRO A 110 -10.40 -8.12 12.40
C PRO A 110 -11.31 -9.24 11.87
N LEU A 111 -11.25 -10.43 12.43
CA LEU A 111 -12.08 -11.57 12.00
C LEU A 111 -13.55 -11.36 12.35
N ALA A 112 -13.84 -10.63 13.43
CA ALA A 112 -15.20 -10.31 13.84
C ALA A 112 -15.82 -9.17 13.03
N ASN A 113 -15.02 -8.37 12.36
CA ASN A 113 -15.44 -7.15 11.66
C ASN A 113 -15.54 -7.32 10.13
N GLY A 114 -15.79 -8.53 9.64
CA GLY A 114 -15.96 -8.77 8.21
C GLY A 114 -14.65 -8.69 7.42
N PHE A 115 -13.58 -9.16 7.99
CA PHE A 115 -12.25 -9.19 7.39
C PHE A 115 -12.24 -9.83 6.00
N ILE A 116 -12.92 -10.95 5.82
CA ILE A 116 -12.95 -11.71 4.56
C ILE A 116 -13.60 -10.89 3.44
N GLU A 117 -14.60 -10.10 3.75
CA GLU A 117 -15.29 -9.23 2.79
C GLU A 117 -14.45 -8.05 2.33
N LYS A 118 -13.43 -7.67 3.12
CA LYS A 118 -12.54 -6.55 2.83
C LYS A 118 -11.28 -6.94 2.08
N ILE A 119 -11.06 -8.23 1.85
CA ILE A 119 -9.92 -8.72 1.07
C ILE A 119 -10.21 -8.50 -0.42
N ASN A 120 -9.37 -7.72 -1.08
CA ASN A 120 -9.41 -7.53 -2.53
C ASN A 120 -8.23 -8.22 -3.20
#